data_e161599c569c19c6146eb2345220308b
#
_entry.id   e161599c569c19c6146eb2345220308b
#
_cell.length_a   1.000
_cell.length_b   1.000
_cell.length_c   1.000
_cell.angle_alpha   90.00
_cell.angle_beta   90.00
_cell.angle_gamma   90.00
#
_symmetry.space_group_name_H-M   'P 1'
#
loop_
_entity.id
_entity.type
_entity.pdbx_description
1 polymer ?
#
loop_
_entity_poly.entity_id
_entity_poly.type
_entity_poly.pdbx_seq_one_letter_code
_entity_poly.pdbx_strand_id
1 'polypeptide(L)'
;QTCALPICHTGQQSDALAEDFEKEGYEVYSIQDGFRAYLRLKLRTVMRQEDLKEQCCADVERSIVKKFRKEIWRPFTKAINEYELIKDGDKIAVCISGGKDSMLMAKLFQELKRHGQQNFEVVYLVMNPGYNPFNYQVILDNAQFLNVPITVFESEIFDIVASEEQSPCYLCARMRRGYLYSKAKELGCNKIALGHHFDDVI
;
A
#
# COMPACT_ATOMS: atom_id res chain seq x y z
N GLN A 1 19.47 19.79 -33.42
CA GLN A 1 18.11 19.19 -33.53
C GLN A 1 17.48 19.20 -32.17
N THR A 2 16.36 19.90 -32.02
CA THR A 2 15.61 19.96 -30.77
C THR A 2 14.62 18.78 -30.79
N CYS A 3 14.80 17.82 -29.90
CA CYS A 3 13.88 16.70 -29.71
C CYS A 3 12.86 17.05 -28.64
N ALA A 4 11.58 16.84 -28.90
CA ALA A 4 10.51 17.03 -27.95
C ALA A 4 9.95 15.66 -27.47
N LEU A 5 9.77 15.51 -26.17
CA LEU A 5 9.20 14.31 -25.56
C LEU A 5 7.98 14.72 -24.73
N PRO A 6 6.81 14.90 -25.34
CA PRO A 6 5.59 15.14 -24.59
C PRO A 6 5.22 13.89 -23.80
N ILE A 7 4.94 14.07 -22.52
CA ILE A 7 4.57 12.97 -21.61
C ILE A 7 3.28 13.35 -20.89
N CYS A 8 2.26 12.52 -20.99
CA CYS A 8 1.07 12.61 -20.17
C CYS A 8 0.74 11.25 -19.51
N HIS A 9 -0.23 11.27 -18.62
CA HIS A 9 -0.55 10.10 -17.81
C HIS A 9 -1.10 8.92 -18.62
N THR A 10 -1.94 9.17 -19.62
CA THR A 10 -2.67 8.17 -20.42
C THR A 10 -2.20 8.03 -21.86
N GLY A 11 -1.35 8.92 -22.35
CA GLY A 11 -0.91 8.98 -23.76
C GLY A 11 -1.75 9.89 -24.64
N GLN A 12 -3.04 10.06 -24.40
CA GLN A 12 -3.96 10.79 -25.29
C GLN A 12 -3.56 12.26 -25.56
N GLN A 13 -3.15 12.98 -24.51
CA GLN A 13 -2.73 14.37 -24.65
C GLN A 13 -1.33 14.50 -25.24
N SER A 14 -0.44 13.57 -24.92
CA SER A 14 0.92 13.57 -25.48
C SER A 14 0.94 13.20 -26.96
N ASP A 15 0.05 12.33 -27.42
CA ASP A 15 -0.07 11.95 -28.82
C ASP A 15 -0.56 13.12 -29.65
N ALA A 16 -1.59 13.85 -29.17
CA ALA A 16 -2.09 15.05 -29.85
C ALA A 16 -1.01 16.17 -29.94
N LEU A 17 -0.26 16.39 -28.85
CA LEU A 17 0.85 17.34 -28.83
C LEU A 17 2.01 16.89 -29.72
N ALA A 18 2.30 15.60 -29.82
CA ALA A 18 3.31 15.06 -30.69
C ALA A 18 3.00 15.38 -32.17
N GLU A 19 1.75 15.18 -32.60
CA GLU A 19 1.28 15.53 -33.96
C GLU A 19 1.44 17.02 -34.27
N ASP A 20 1.20 17.89 -33.31
CA ASP A 20 1.35 19.33 -33.49
C ASP A 20 2.81 19.76 -33.61
N PHE A 21 3.69 19.22 -32.77
CA PHE A 21 5.14 19.50 -32.86
C PHE A 21 5.79 18.89 -34.13
N GLU A 22 5.30 17.74 -34.62
CA GLU A 22 5.77 17.19 -35.89
C GLU A 22 5.44 18.11 -37.07
N LYS A 23 4.26 18.74 -37.06
CA LYS A 23 3.87 19.74 -38.09
C LYS A 23 4.79 20.97 -38.07
N GLU A 24 5.36 21.31 -36.90
CA GLU A 24 6.32 22.40 -36.72
C GLU A 24 7.76 22.00 -37.06
N GLY A 25 7.99 20.74 -37.44
CA GLY A 25 9.30 20.25 -37.90
C GLY A 25 10.21 19.71 -36.78
N TYR A 26 9.66 19.39 -35.63
CA TYR A 26 10.41 18.74 -34.54
C TYR A 26 10.43 17.23 -34.71
N GLU A 27 11.52 16.60 -34.29
CA GLU A 27 11.56 15.15 -34.11
C GLU A 27 10.90 14.81 -32.76
N VAL A 28 9.77 14.11 -32.80
CA VAL A 28 8.93 13.89 -31.62
C VAL A 28 8.75 12.40 -31.32
N TYR A 29 8.80 12.07 -30.04
CA TYR A 29 8.55 10.72 -29.56
C TYR A 29 7.46 10.76 -28.49
N SER A 30 6.36 10.08 -28.72
CA SER A 30 5.32 9.85 -27.72
C SER A 30 5.41 8.45 -27.14
N ILE A 31 5.08 8.29 -25.86
CA ILE A 31 5.01 6.98 -25.24
C ILE A 31 3.57 6.48 -25.38
N GLN A 32 3.38 5.45 -26.19
CA GLN A 32 2.08 4.80 -26.35
C GLN A 32 1.46 4.46 -24.98
N ASP A 33 0.20 4.81 -24.78
CA ASP A 33 -0.53 4.72 -23.52
C ASP A 33 0.08 5.53 -22.35
N GLY A 34 1.01 6.45 -22.64
CA GLY A 34 1.56 7.43 -21.74
C GLY A 34 2.53 6.91 -20.69
N PHE A 35 2.92 7.79 -19.77
CA PHE A 35 3.87 7.49 -18.70
C PHE A 35 3.45 6.30 -17.82
N ARG A 36 2.16 6.11 -17.67
CA ARG A 36 1.59 4.97 -16.93
C ARG A 36 1.93 3.63 -17.56
N ALA A 37 1.84 3.51 -18.89
CA ALA A 37 2.21 2.28 -19.61
C ALA A 37 3.73 2.05 -19.58
N TYR A 38 4.52 3.11 -19.70
CA TYR A 38 5.97 3.04 -19.56
C TYR A 38 6.39 2.53 -18.18
N LEU A 39 5.80 3.06 -17.11
CA LEU A 39 6.05 2.57 -15.75
C LEU A 39 5.66 1.10 -15.59
N ARG A 40 4.49 0.71 -16.11
CA ARG A 40 4.07 -0.70 -16.11
C ARG A 40 5.05 -1.60 -16.86
N LEU A 41 5.51 -1.16 -18.02
CA LEU A 41 6.48 -1.94 -18.81
C LEU A 41 7.82 -2.06 -18.09
N LYS A 42 8.33 -0.97 -17.52
CA LYS A 42 9.54 -0.99 -16.69
C LYS A 42 9.39 -1.87 -15.46
N LEU A 43 8.28 -1.74 -14.74
CA LEU A 43 7.99 -2.59 -13.59
C LEU A 43 7.88 -4.06 -14.00
N ARG A 44 7.20 -4.37 -15.13
CA ARG A 44 7.12 -5.74 -15.66
C ARG A 44 8.47 -6.29 -16.09
N THR A 45 9.34 -5.49 -16.66
CA THR A 45 10.69 -5.92 -17.08
C THR A 45 11.57 -6.23 -15.87
N VAL A 46 11.45 -5.44 -14.80
CA VAL A 46 12.11 -5.67 -13.51
C VAL A 46 11.50 -6.85 -12.75
N MET A 47 10.16 -7.08 -12.90
CA MET A 47 9.42 -8.13 -12.19
C MET A 47 9.34 -9.47 -12.93
N ARG A 48 9.85 -9.60 -14.14
CA ARG A 48 9.79 -10.85 -14.94
C ARG A 48 10.72 -11.94 -14.45
N GLN A 49 11.60 -11.64 -13.52
CA GLN A 49 12.46 -12.64 -12.88
C GLN A 49 11.91 -12.91 -11.48
N GLU A 50 11.25 -14.05 -11.30
CA GLU A 50 10.73 -14.49 -9.99
C GLU A 50 11.83 -14.47 -8.92
N ASP A 51 13.06 -14.84 -9.28
CA ASP A 51 14.25 -14.78 -8.42
C ASP A 51 14.56 -13.36 -7.92
N LEU A 52 14.37 -12.33 -8.76
CA LEU A 52 14.56 -10.92 -8.35
C LEU A 52 13.50 -10.47 -7.36
N LYS A 53 12.28 -10.98 -7.47
CA LYS A 53 11.18 -10.64 -6.57
C LYS A 53 11.41 -11.17 -5.16
N GLU A 54 11.81 -12.43 -5.05
CA GLU A 54 12.17 -13.04 -3.77
C GLU A 54 13.39 -12.35 -3.15
N GLN A 55 14.41 -12.05 -3.96
CA GLN A 55 15.60 -11.32 -3.54
C GLN A 55 15.25 -9.92 -3.02
N CYS A 56 14.41 -9.17 -3.74
CA CYS A 56 13.98 -7.83 -3.33
C CYS A 56 13.16 -7.85 -2.02
N CYS A 57 12.26 -8.82 -1.84
CA CYS A 57 11.51 -8.98 -0.61
C CYS A 57 12.44 -9.30 0.58
N ALA A 58 13.39 -10.22 0.39
CA ALA A 58 14.39 -10.57 1.40
C ALA A 58 15.30 -9.37 1.75
N ASP A 59 15.64 -8.53 0.79
CA ASP A 59 16.43 -7.31 1.02
C ASP A 59 15.65 -6.25 1.82
N VAL A 60 14.34 -6.11 1.57
CA VAL A 60 13.45 -5.26 2.38
C VAL A 60 13.42 -5.78 3.82
N GLU A 61 13.18 -7.06 4.04
CA GLU A 61 13.16 -7.69 5.36
C GLU A 61 14.48 -7.51 6.10
N ARG A 62 15.60 -7.79 5.42
CA ARG A 62 16.94 -7.59 5.96
C ARG A 62 17.21 -6.13 6.32
N SER A 63 16.77 -5.19 5.49
CA SER A 63 16.96 -3.76 5.77
C SER A 63 16.19 -3.30 7.00
N ILE A 64 14.97 -3.76 7.22
CA ILE A 64 14.19 -3.46 8.43
C ILE A 64 14.94 -3.93 9.69
N VAL A 65 15.35 -5.21 9.70
CA VAL A 65 15.92 -5.85 10.90
C VAL A 65 17.39 -5.46 11.13
N LYS A 66 18.16 -5.15 10.07
CA LYS A 66 19.59 -4.84 10.17
C LYS A 66 19.88 -3.36 9.96
N LYS A 67 19.59 -2.80 8.76
CA LYS A 67 19.97 -1.44 8.38
C LYS A 67 19.24 -0.39 9.22
N PHE A 68 17.91 -0.54 9.34
CA PHE A 68 17.04 0.38 10.10
C PHE A 68 16.69 -0.16 11.49
N ARG A 69 17.61 -0.99 12.05
CA ARG A 69 17.37 -1.62 13.35
C ARG A 69 17.16 -0.62 14.49
N LYS A 70 17.94 0.45 14.52
CA LYS A 70 17.88 1.45 15.59
C LYS A 70 16.67 2.36 15.46
N GLU A 71 16.34 2.71 14.24
CA GLU A 71 15.32 3.70 13.89
C GLU A 71 13.92 3.10 13.85
N ILE A 72 13.79 1.83 13.42
CA ILE A 72 12.49 1.19 13.19
C ILE A 72 12.31 -0.06 14.06
N TRP A 73 13.18 -1.09 13.88
CA TRP A 73 12.93 -2.39 14.49
C TRP A 73 12.96 -2.37 16.03
N ARG A 74 13.97 -1.75 16.62
CA ARG A 74 14.09 -1.66 18.09
C ARG A 74 12.99 -0.84 18.75
N PRO A 75 12.63 0.37 18.25
CA PRO A 75 11.49 1.10 18.80
C PRO A 75 10.19 0.32 18.71
N PHE A 76 9.93 -0.35 17.57
CA PHE A 76 8.73 -1.16 17.38
C PHE A 76 8.68 -2.32 18.40
N THR A 77 9.74 -3.15 18.47
CA THR A 77 9.78 -4.28 19.42
C THR A 77 9.78 -3.83 20.87
N LYS A 78 10.43 -2.69 21.17
CA LYS A 78 10.40 -2.10 22.51
C LYS A 78 8.97 -1.73 22.89
N ALA A 79 8.22 -1.05 22.03
CA ALA A 79 6.83 -0.68 22.30
C ALA A 79 5.93 -1.90 22.50
N ILE A 80 6.08 -2.94 21.65
CA ILE A 80 5.33 -4.19 21.80
C ILE A 80 5.53 -4.80 23.19
N ASN A 81 6.77 -4.85 23.67
CA ASN A 81 7.11 -5.45 24.96
C ASN A 81 6.76 -4.54 26.15
N GLU A 82 7.07 -3.27 26.07
CA GLU A 82 6.87 -2.29 27.16
C GLU A 82 5.37 -2.09 27.49
N TYR A 83 4.55 -2.06 26.45
CA TYR A 83 3.10 -1.89 26.61
C TYR A 83 2.31 -3.21 26.55
N GLU A 84 2.99 -4.35 26.53
CA GLU A 84 2.37 -5.68 26.42
C GLU A 84 1.30 -5.74 25.30
N LEU A 85 1.62 -5.15 24.14
CA LEU A 85 0.66 -5.00 23.05
C LEU A 85 0.26 -6.33 22.42
N ILE A 86 1.12 -7.35 22.52
CA ILE A 86 0.89 -8.69 21.96
C ILE A 86 1.13 -9.73 23.06
N LYS A 87 0.19 -10.67 23.18
CA LYS A 87 0.25 -11.81 24.10
C LYS A 87 0.09 -13.12 23.34
N ASP A 88 0.50 -14.21 23.94
CA ASP A 88 0.29 -15.54 23.38
C ASP A 88 -1.21 -15.81 23.17
N GLY A 89 -1.52 -16.35 22.02
CA GLY A 89 -2.89 -16.63 21.60
C GLY A 89 -3.65 -15.44 21.00
N ASP A 90 -3.03 -14.25 20.91
CA ASP A 90 -3.66 -13.13 20.23
C ASP A 90 -3.83 -13.38 18.73
N LYS A 91 -4.93 -12.85 18.19
CA LYS A 91 -5.18 -12.79 16.76
C LYS A 91 -5.38 -11.32 16.35
N ILE A 92 -4.46 -10.83 15.56
CA ILE A 92 -4.29 -9.40 15.29
C ILE A 92 -4.68 -9.08 13.85
N ALA A 93 -5.62 -8.15 13.66
CA ALA A 93 -5.91 -7.58 12.35
C ALA A 93 -4.98 -6.40 12.07
N VAL A 94 -4.06 -6.55 11.14
CA VAL A 94 -3.19 -5.47 10.65
C VAL A 94 -3.86 -4.83 9.45
N CYS A 95 -4.29 -3.57 9.58
CA CYS A 95 -5.03 -2.86 8.54
C CYS A 95 -4.10 -2.15 7.57
N ILE A 96 -4.28 -2.45 6.29
CA ILE A 96 -3.48 -1.93 5.20
C ILE A 96 -4.32 -0.93 4.39
N SER A 97 -3.85 0.32 4.34
CA SER A 97 -4.44 1.38 3.52
C SER A 97 -3.83 1.49 2.11
N GLY A 98 -2.78 0.73 1.84
CA GLY A 98 -1.99 0.82 0.61
C GLY A 98 -0.85 1.83 0.66
N GLY A 99 -0.78 2.68 1.69
CA GLY A 99 0.33 3.61 1.91
C GLY A 99 1.58 2.93 2.47
N LYS A 100 2.73 3.60 2.33
CA LYS A 100 4.05 3.11 2.77
C LYS A 100 4.08 2.67 4.24
N ASP A 101 3.38 3.41 5.11
CA ASP A 101 3.41 3.18 6.56
C ASP A 101 2.64 1.91 6.94
N SER A 102 1.49 1.68 6.33
CA SER A 102 0.71 0.46 6.54
C SER A 102 1.40 -0.78 5.98
N MET A 103 2.11 -0.66 4.85
CA MET A 103 2.91 -1.76 4.29
C MET A 103 4.15 -2.05 5.15
N LEU A 104 4.82 -1.01 5.67
CA LEU A 104 5.91 -1.18 6.63
C LEU A 104 5.42 -1.88 7.90
N MET A 105 4.28 -1.46 8.43
CA MET A 105 3.67 -2.11 9.60
C MET A 105 3.38 -3.59 9.32
N ALA A 106 2.84 -3.92 8.15
CA ALA A 106 2.60 -5.32 7.77
C ALA A 106 3.90 -6.14 7.77
N LYS A 107 5.00 -5.60 7.23
CA LYS A 107 6.31 -6.25 7.24
C LYS A 107 6.87 -6.38 8.65
N LEU A 108 6.70 -5.38 9.50
CA LEU A 108 7.13 -5.44 10.91
C LEU A 108 6.42 -6.57 11.67
N PHE A 109 5.10 -6.76 11.45
CA PHE A 109 4.36 -7.87 12.03
C PHE A 109 4.79 -9.23 11.47
N GLN A 110 5.13 -9.33 10.18
CA GLN A 110 5.70 -10.55 9.61
C GLN A 110 7.03 -10.91 10.26
N GLU A 111 7.94 -9.93 10.39
CA GLU A 111 9.24 -10.15 11.02
C GLU A 111 9.10 -10.44 12.53
N LEU A 112 8.16 -9.79 13.21
CA LEU A 112 7.88 -10.07 14.60
C LEU A 112 7.38 -11.51 14.79
N LYS A 113 6.52 -12.00 13.90
CA LYS A 113 6.06 -13.40 13.93
C LYS A 113 7.18 -14.41 13.66
N ARG A 114 8.16 -14.05 12.82
CA ARG A 114 9.31 -14.93 12.53
C ARG A 114 10.33 -14.98 13.67
N HIS A 115 10.55 -13.86 14.33
CA HIS A 115 11.66 -13.65 15.27
C HIS A 115 11.21 -13.38 16.71
N GLY A 116 9.92 -13.16 16.93
CA GLY A 116 9.35 -12.93 18.24
C GLY A 116 9.24 -14.19 19.09
N GLN A 117 9.11 -14.00 20.39
CA GLN A 117 8.91 -15.08 21.35
C GLN A 117 7.43 -15.42 21.56
N GLN A 118 6.53 -14.47 21.25
CA GLN A 118 5.09 -14.64 21.41
C GLN A 118 4.50 -15.46 20.25
N ASN A 119 3.59 -16.36 20.57
CA ASN A 119 2.82 -17.10 19.57
C ASN A 119 1.47 -16.42 19.33
N PHE A 120 1.33 -15.74 18.19
CA PHE A 120 0.12 -15.01 17.80
C PHE A 120 -0.21 -15.21 16.32
N GLU A 121 -1.46 -14.93 15.96
CA GLU A 121 -1.92 -14.95 14.58
C GLU A 121 -2.04 -13.52 14.03
N VAL A 122 -1.82 -13.38 12.73
CA VAL A 122 -1.97 -12.10 12.02
C VAL A 122 -2.86 -12.28 10.81
N VAL A 123 -3.81 -11.38 10.65
CA VAL A 123 -4.62 -11.23 9.44
C VAL A 123 -4.37 -9.83 8.86
N TYR A 124 -4.00 -9.77 7.59
CA TYR A 124 -3.73 -8.50 6.91
C TYR A 124 -4.99 -8.05 6.17
N LEU A 125 -5.66 -7.01 6.67
CA LEU A 125 -6.93 -6.54 6.14
C LEU A 125 -6.75 -5.35 5.21
N VAL A 126 -7.32 -5.45 4.02
CA VAL A 126 -7.49 -4.34 3.08
C VAL A 126 -8.98 -4.08 2.91
N MET A 127 -9.42 -2.90 3.25
CA MET A 127 -10.76 -2.45 2.93
C MET A 127 -10.77 -1.71 1.60
N ASN A 128 -11.61 -2.15 0.66
CA ASN A 128 -11.88 -1.41 -0.56
C ASN A 128 -13.14 -0.55 -0.38
N PRO A 129 -13.01 0.76 -0.19
CA PRO A 129 -14.15 1.66 -0.01
C PRO A 129 -14.75 2.16 -1.34
N GLY A 130 -14.45 1.51 -2.47
CA GLY A 130 -14.74 1.96 -3.82
C GLY A 130 -13.55 2.64 -4.51
N TYR A 131 -12.33 2.15 -4.30
CA TYR A 131 -11.16 2.68 -5.00
C TYR A 131 -11.31 2.56 -6.52
N ASN A 132 -10.77 3.52 -7.24
CA ASN A 132 -10.64 3.34 -8.68
C ASN A 132 -9.77 2.10 -8.98
N PRO A 133 -10.02 1.40 -10.12
CA PRO A 133 -9.36 0.12 -10.43
C PRO A 133 -7.83 0.20 -10.41
N PHE A 134 -7.26 1.36 -10.75
CA PHE A 134 -5.82 1.53 -10.76
C PHE A 134 -5.22 1.56 -9.34
N ASN A 135 -5.78 2.37 -8.45
CA ASN A 135 -5.31 2.45 -7.08
C ASN A 135 -5.47 1.11 -6.35
N TYR A 136 -6.58 0.43 -6.61
CA TYR A 136 -6.81 -0.91 -6.08
C TYR A 136 -5.75 -1.90 -6.56
N GLN A 137 -5.47 -1.91 -7.86
CA GLN A 137 -4.43 -2.79 -8.42
C GLN A 137 -3.05 -2.52 -7.84
N VAL A 138 -2.69 -1.25 -7.60
CA VAL A 138 -1.41 -0.90 -6.95
C VAL A 138 -1.29 -1.50 -5.54
N ILE A 139 -2.39 -1.53 -4.78
CA ILE A 139 -2.40 -2.15 -3.45
C ILE A 139 -2.14 -3.65 -3.55
N LEU A 140 -2.81 -4.33 -4.48
CA LEU A 140 -2.63 -5.76 -4.72
C LEU A 140 -1.20 -6.10 -5.17
N ASP A 141 -0.67 -5.33 -6.13
CA ASP A 141 0.68 -5.50 -6.66
C ASP A 141 1.75 -5.30 -5.57
N ASN A 142 1.59 -4.28 -4.73
CA ASN A 142 2.49 -4.02 -3.61
C ASN A 142 2.43 -5.13 -2.55
N ALA A 143 1.23 -5.61 -2.21
CA ALA A 143 1.06 -6.71 -1.28
C ALA A 143 1.72 -8.00 -1.81
N GLN A 144 1.51 -8.29 -3.10
CA GLN A 144 2.14 -9.42 -3.77
C GLN A 144 3.66 -9.27 -3.82
N PHE A 145 4.18 -8.07 -4.16
CA PHE A 145 5.62 -7.80 -4.21
C PHE A 145 6.29 -7.99 -2.85
N LEU A 146 5.66 -7.54 -1.78
CA LEU A 146 6.15 -7.67 -0.41
C LEU A 146 5.82 -9.02 0.25
N ASN A 147 5.19 -9.94 -0.48
CA ASN A 147 4.73 -11.22 0.03
C ASN A 147 3.87 -11.09 1.30
N VAL A 148 2.93 -10.14 1.29
CA VAL A 148 1.96 -9.92 2.36
C VAL A 148 0.63 -10.58 1.97
N PRO A 149 0.18 -11.63 2.68
CA PRO A 149 -1.07 -12.33 2.37
C PRO A 149 -2.28 -11.51 2.83
N ILE A 150 -2.80 -10.66 1.95
CA ILE A 150 -3.91 -9.76 2.27
C ILE A 150 -5.27 -10.45 2.15
N THR A 151 -6.19 -10.08 3.04
CA THR A 151 -7.62 -10.38 2.96
C THR A 151 -8.34 -9.09 2.61
N VAL A 152 -8.97 -9.05 1.43
CA VAL A 152 -9.70 -7.87 0.96
C VAL A 152 -11.18 -8.03 1.26
N PHE A 153 -11.84 -6.94 1.64
CA PHE A 153 -13.29 -6.85 1.74
C PHE A 153 -13.79 -5.52 1.18
N GLU A 154 -14.98 -5.56 0.60
CA GLU A 154 -15.63 -4.42 -0.02
C GLU A 154 -16.46 -3.63 0.99
N SER A 155 -16.60 -2.32 0.74
CA SER A 155 -17.53 -1.46 1.47
C SER A 155 -18.04 -0.34 0.56
N GLU A 156 -19.26 0.11 0.78
CA GLU A 156 -19.93 1.16 -0.01
C GLU A 156 -19.70 2.56 0.57
N ILE A 157 -18.58 2.78 1.27
CA ILE A 157 -18.33 4.02 1.99
C ILE A 157 -18.30 5.22 1.04
N PHE A 158 -17.66 5.11 -0.11
CA PHE A 158 -17.53 6.23 -1.02
C PHE A 158 -18.88 6.62 -1.63
N ASP A 159 -19.75 5.65 -1.90
CA ASP A 159 -21.09 5.92 -2.42
C ASP A 159 -21.95 6.63 -1.37
N ILE A 160 -21.88 6.22 -0.11
CA ILE A 160 -22.59 6.83 1.01
C ILE A 160 -22.07 8.24 1.28
N VAL A 161 -20.75 8.42 1.32
CA VAL A 161 -20.12 9.72 1.64
C VAL A 161 -20.28 10.72 0.49
N ALA A 162 -20.39 10.26 -0.77
CA ALA A 162 -20.62 11.13 -1.92
C ALA A 162 -21.96 11.88 -1.87
N SER A 163 -22.93 11.37 -1.12
CA SER A 163 -24.25 12.01 -0.91
C SER A 163 -24.30 12.95 0.31
N GLU A 164 -23.23 13.05 1.08
CA GLU A 164 -23.18 13.80 2.32
C GLU A 164 -22.58 15.22 2.11
N GLU A 165 -23.34 16.25 2.44
CA GLU A 165 -22.91 17.65 2.31
C GLU A 165 -22.11 18.18 3.51
N GLN A 166 -22.34 17.59 4.70
CA GLN A 166 -21.69 18.03 5.93
C GLN A 166 -20.58 17.08 6.38
N SER A 167 -19.33 17.58 6.39
CA SER A 167 -18.16 16.89 6.92
C SER A 167 -17.92 15.48 6.33
N PRO A 168 -17.84 15.31 5.00
CA PRO A 168 -17.70 14.00 4.35
C PRO A 168 -16.44 13.25 4.83
N CYS A 169 -15.34 13.95 5.09
CA CYS A 169 -14.10 13.34 5.58
C CYS A 169 -14.25 12.73 6.98
N TYR A 170 -14.99 13.40 7.90
CA TYR A 170 -15.23 12.87 9.23
C TYR A 170 -16.09 11.60 9.17
N LEU A 171 -17.18 11.64 8.39
CA LEU A 171 -18.06 10.50 8.20
C LEU A 171 -17.29 9.32 7.59
N CYS A 172 -16.50 9.57 6.54
CA CYS A 172 -15.65 8.57 5.91
C CYS A 172 -14.71 7.90 6.91
N ALA A 173 -13.99 8.69 7.71
CA ALA A 173 -13.06 8.17 8.72
C ALA A 173 -13.76 7.34 9.81
N ARG A 174 -14.94 7.78 10.26
CA ARG A 174 -15.75 7.06 11.23
C ARG A 174 -16.27 5.74 10.70
N MET A 175 -16.79 5.74 9.47
CA MET A 175 -17.29 4.53 8.81
C MET A 175 -16.16 3.53 8.57
N ARG A 176 -15.01 3.98 8.06
CA ARG A 176 -13.84 3.12 7.85
C ARG A 176 -13.44 2.37 9.11
N ARG A 177 -13.36 3.06 10.24
CA ARG A 177 -13.05 2.42 11.54
C ARG A 177 -14.09 1.39 11.91
N GLY A 178 -15.39 1.72 11.77
CA GLY A 178 -16.49 0.81 12.07
C GLY A 178 -16.43 -0.47 11.25
N TYR A 179 -16.25 -0.37 9.93
CA TYR A 179 -16.13 -1.52 9.04
C TYR A 179 -14.90 -2.38 9.35
N LEU A 180 -13.74 -1.76 9.59
CA LEU A 180 -12.52 -2.48 9.97
C LEU A 180 -12.68 -3.24 11.27
N TYR A 181 -13.29 -2.63 12.30
CA TYR A 181 -13.54 -3.28 13.59
C TYR A 181 -14.53 -4.45 13.46
N SER A 182 -15.61 -4.24 12.69
CA SER A 182 -16.59 -5.29 12.43
C SER A 182 -15.96 -6.49 11.72
N LYS A 183 -15.16 -6.23 10.68
CA LYS A 183 -14.51 -7.30 9.90
C LYS A 183 -13.43 -8.02 10.71
N ALA A 184 -12.65 -7.30 11.50
CA ALA A 184 -11.68 -7.90 12.40
C ALA A 184 -12.35 -8.84 13.42
N LYS A 185 -13.47 -8.40 13.99
CA LYS A 185 -14.26 -9.21 14.93
C LYS A 185 -14.87 -10.46 14.27
N GLU A 186 -15.40 -10.33 13.05
CA GLU A 186 -15.92 -11.44 12.23
C GLU A 186 -14.85 -12.51 11.99
N LEU A 187 -13.60 -12.09 11.76
CA LEU A 187 -12.46 -12.98 11.57
C LEU A 187 -11.86 -13.52 12.86
N GLY A 188 -12.49 -13.23 14.00
CA GLY A 188 -12.04 -13.69 15.31
C GLY A 188 -10.80 -12.97 15.85
N CYS A 189 -10.46 -11.78 15.29
CA CYS A 189 -9.36 -11.00 15.82
C CYS A 189 -9.77 -10.31 17.14
N ASN A 190 -8.90 -10.37 18.13
CA ASN A 190 -9.08 -9.70 19.42
C ASN A 190 -8.30 -8.38 19.52
N LYS A 191 -7.43 -8.11 18.53
CA LYS A 191 -6.66 -6.87 18.42
C LYS A 191 -6.66 -6.34 17.00
N ILE A 192 -6.48 -5.02 16.86
CA ILE A 192 -6.36 -4.35 15.58
C ILE A 192 -5.14 -3.43 15.61
N ALA A 193 -4.36 -3.44 14.54
CA ALA A 193 -3.22 -2.55 14.34
C ALA A 193 -3.50 -1.60 13.17
N LEU A 194 -3.39 -0.31 13.42
CA LEU A 194 -3.61 0.77 12.46
C LEU A 194 -2.32 1.58 12.32
N GLY A 195 -1.93 1.88 11.07
CA GLY A 195 -0.76 2.70 10.77
C GLY A 195 -1.08 4.18 10.88
N HIS A 196 -1.22 4.71 12.10
CA HIS A 196 -1.36 6.13 12.37
C HIS A 196 -0.06 6.72 12.88
N HIS A 197 0.21 7.97 12.51
CA HIS A 197 1.29 8.77 13.05
C HIS A 197 0.85 9.52 14.31
N PHE A 198 1.82 10.02 15.07
CA PHE A 198 1.55 10.87 16.21
C PHE A 198 0.72 12.11 15.83
N ASP A 199 1.03 12.69 14.66
CA ASP A 199 0.34 13.87 14.13
C ASP A 199 -1.13 13.59 13.74
N ASP A 200 -1.52 12.33 13.57
CA ASP A 200 -2.91 11.94 13.32
C ASP A 200 -3.76 11.93 14.60
N VAL A 201 -3.13 12.07 15.77
CA VAL A 201 -3.77 11.97 17.09
C VAL A 201 -3.94 13.34 17.74
N ILE A 202 -3.22 14.34 17.25
CA ILE A 202 -3.29 15.73 17.69
C ILE A 202 -4.37 16.46 16.88
#